data_45eca98980a2e3c209df6743d2a147f9
#
_entry.id   45eca98980a2e3c209df6743d2a147f9
#
_cell.length_a   1.000
_cell.length_b   1.000
_cell.length_c   1.000
_cell.angle_alpha   90.00
_cell.angle_beta   90.00
_cell.angle_gamma   90.00
#
_symmetry.space_group_name_H-M   'P 1'
#
loop_
_entity.id
_entity.type
_entity.pdbx_description
1 polymer ?
#
loop_
_entity_poly.entity_id
_entity_poly.type
_entity_poly.pdbx_seq_one_letter_code
_entity_poly.pdbx_strand_id
1 'polypeptide(L)'
;MYTFTDQFVSNETNLEFTKATMMGPNAMRMSEELASHLDIRENMRILDLGCGMGLSTLFLARKYGAEVFAADLWISPTENYERFKSLGIDGKAIPVSVDATKGLPFANGFFDILFSIDAYHYFGDTKEMLPSLIPFVKKGGYIAIAIPGLKYEFGGNVPDEMKPFWNDEVARTIRSLDWWKDLWQDTPGVEIIDISEMACCKQAWDEWLASPNPYAVEDIEMMEAEGGKYFNLVQLIAKVI
;
A
#
# COMPACT_ATOMS: atom_id res chain seq x y z
N MET A 1 -7.75 18.15 -12.87
CA MET A 1 -8.45 18.47 -11.61
C MET A 1 -7.40 18.32 -10.51
N TYR A 2 -7.26 19.30 -9.62
CA TYR A 2 -6.29 19.18 -8.52
C TYR A 2 -6.73 18.06 -7.60
N THR A 3 -5.87 17.06 -7.39
CA THR A 3 -6.14 15.92 -6.52
C THR A 3 -5.99 16.31 -5.04
N PHE A 4 -6.38 15.45 -4.11
CA PHE A 4 -6.13 15.68 -2.67
C PHE A 4 -4.63 15.77 -2.41
N THR A 5 -3.86 14.85 -3.02
CA THR A 5 -2.39 14.82 -2.87
C THR A 5 -1.74 16.11 -3.37
N ASP A 6 -2.14 16.62 -4.55
CA ASP A 6 -1.62 17.88 -5.08
C ASP A 6 -1.91 19.06 -4.15
N GLN A 7 -3.12 19.11 -3.59
CA GLN A 7 -3.50 20.14 -2.62
C GLN A 7 -2.69 20.03 -1.33
N PHE A 8 -2.49 18.81 -0.84
CA PHE A 8 -1.75 18.55 0.38
C PHE A 8 -0.30 19.00 0.25
N VAL A 9 0.40 18.55 -0.78
CA VAL A 9 1.81 18.86 -1.01
C VAL A 9 2.07 20.27 -1.57
N SER A 10 1.02 21.03 -1.89
CA SER A 10 1.17 22.45 -2.27
C SER A 10 1.62 23.33 -1.10
N ASN A 11 1.44 22.86 0.13
CA ASN A 11 2.01 23.46 1.33
C ASN A 11 3.40 22.89 1.58
N GLU A 12 4.40 23.75 1.78
CA GLU A 12 5.81 23.38 1.94
C GLU A 12 6.02 22.42 3.12
N THR A 13 5.42 22.68 4.27
CA THR A 13 5.52 21.81 5.46
C THR A 13 4.96 20.41 5.18
N ASN A 14 3.85 20.32 4.47
CA ASN A 14 3.25 19.03 4.08
C ASN A 14 4.11 18.31 3.04
N LEU A 15 4.71 19.03 2.11
CA LEU A 15 5.64 18.46 1.13
C LEU A 15 6.87 17.86 1.82
N GLU A 16 7.49 18.60 2.74
CA GLU A 16 8.64 18.11 3.52
C GLU A 16 8.26 16.92 4.39
N PHE A 17 7.08 16.96 5.03
CA PHE A 17 6.55 15.81 5.76
C PHE A 17 6.38 14.58 4.85
N THR A 18 5.79 14.75 3.66
CA THR A 18 5.60 13.66 2.70
C THR A 18 6.94 13.05 2.30
N LYS A 19 7.92 13.89 1.92
CA LYS A 19 9.27 13.43 1.56
C LYS A 19 9.98 12.68 2.69
N ALA A 20 9.81 13.13 3.93
CA ALA A 20 10.45 12.53 5.10
C ALA A 20 9.80 11.21 5.53
N THR A 21 8.55 10.96 5.14
CA THR A 21 7.77 9.79 5.60
C THR A 21 7.45 8.77 4.51
N MET A 22 7.80 9.05 3.25
CA MET A 22 7.78 8.01 2.20
C MET A 22 8.76 6.88 2.53
N MET A 23 8.38 5.65 2.22
CA MET A 23 9.17 4.43 2.42
C MET A 23 9.24 3.58 1.12
N GLY A 24 8.90 4.18 0.00
CA GLY A 24 8.79 3.63 -1.35
C GLY A 24 8.03 4.62 -2.23
N PRO A 25 7.47 4.19 -3.37
CA PRO A 25 6.64 5.01 -4.25
C PRO A 25 5.59 5.76 -3.45
N ASN A 26 5.27 7.01 -3.83
CA ASN A 26 4.43 7.89 -3.00
C ASN A 26 3.10 7.22 -2.63
N ALA A 27 3.01 6.73 -1.38
CA ALA A 27 1.87 6.01 -0.84
C ALA A 27 0.57 6.84 -0.86
N MET A 28 0.66 8.18 -0.82
CA MET A 28 -0.52 9.05 -0.90
C MET A 28 -1.11 9.06 -2.32
N ARG A 29 -0.28 9.03 -3.38
CA ARG A 29 -0.72 8.88 -4.78
C ARG A 29 -1.38 7.53 -5.01
N MET A 30 -0.73 6.47 -4.54
CA MET A 30 -1.29 5.12 -4.61
C MET A 30 -2.61 5.01 -3.85
N SER A 31 -2.68 5.58 -2.64
CA SER A 31 -3.92 5.62 -1.85
C SER A 31 -5.05 6.36 -2.57
N GLU A 32 -4.74 7.47 -3.23
CA GLU A 32 -5.74 8.28 -3.93
C GLU A 32 -6.35 7.54 -5.11
N GLU A 33 -5.54 6.85 -5.90
CA GLU A 33 -6.01 6.05 -7.02
C GLU A 33 -6.80 4.83 -6.53
N LEU A 34 -6.25 4.02 -5.62
CA LEU A 34 -6.91 2.84 -5.07
C LEU A 34 -8.26 3.19 -4.43
N ALA A 35 -8.31 4.26 -3.63
CA ALA A 35 -9.53 4.70 -2.96
C ALA A 35 -10.61 5.21 -3.94
N SER A 36 -10.25 5.59 -5.16
CA SER A 36 -11.22 6.05 -6.18
C SER A 36 -12.16 4.93 -6.66
N HIS A 37 -11.77 3.68 -6.45
CA HIS A 37 -12.56 2.48 -6.76
C HIS A 37 -13.49 2.05 -5.62
N LEU A 38 -13.45 2.74 -4.45
CA LEU A 38 -14.14 2.35 -3.23
C LEU A 38 -15.14 3.43 -2.80
N ASP A 39 -16.28 3.00 -2.23
CA ASP A 39 -17.24 3.90 -1.59
C ASP A 39 -16.85 4.13 -0.12
N ILE A 40 -15.80 4.92 0.09
CA ILE A 40 -15.32 5.26 1.44
C ILE A 40 -16.16 6.41 2.01
N ARG A 41 -16.71 6.20 3.20
CA ARG A 41 -17.56 7.18 3.89
C ARG A 41 -16.98 7.56 5.23
N GLU A 42 -17.39 8.70 5.74
CA GLU A 42 -17.07 9.15 7.08
C GLU A 42 -17.44 8.10 8.13
N ASN A 43 -16.57 7.95 9.13
CA ASN A 43 -16.72 7.01 10.24
C ASN A 43 -16.69 5.50 9.87
N MET A 44 -16.35 5.13 8.64
CA MET A 44 -15.99 3.75 8.35
C MET A 44 -14.72 3.39 9.12
N ARG A 45 -14.67 2.15 9.60
CA ARG A 45 -13.45 1.58 10.21
C ARG A 45 -12.60 0.95 9.12
N ILE A 46 -11.39 1.47 8.97
CA ILE A 46 -10.43 1.00 7.97
C ILE A 46 -9.20 0.46 8.69
N LEU A 47 -8.79 -0.76 8.34
CA LEU A 47 -7.48 -1.27 8.71
C LEU A 47 -6.50 -0.85 7.63
N ASP A 48 -5.53 0.00 7.98
CA ASP A 48 -4.39 0.35 7.12
C ASP A 48 -3.24 -0.58 7.49
N LEU A 49 -3.10 -1.69 6.73
CA LEU A 49 -2.19 -2.79 7.04
C LEU A 49 -0.84 -2.61 6.35
N GLY A 50 0.21 -2.45 7.14
CA GLY A 50 1.53 -2.01 6.71
C GLY A 50 1.53 -0.50 6.45
N CYS A 51 1.02 0.28 7.41
CA CYS A 51 0.85 1.73 7.27
C CYS A 51 2.16 2.53 7.19
N GLY A 52 3.30 1.89 7.49
CA GLY A 52 4.60 2.56 7.56
C GLY A 52 4.56 3.78 8.47
N MET A 53 5.09 4.90 8.00
CA MET A 53 5.06 6.18 8.74
C MET A 53 3.73 6.94 8.62
N GLY A 54 2.68 6.32 8.03
CA GLY A 54 1.29 6.77 8.12
C GLY A 54 0.81 7.70 7.03
N LEU A 55 1.40 7.73 5.82
CA LEU A 55 0.92 8.54 4.70
C LEU A 55 -0.46 8.10 4.19
N SER A 56 -0.69 6.80 4.04
CA SER A 56 -1.99 6.21 3.71
C SER A 56 -3.03 6.48 4.80
N THR A 57 -2.65 6.31 6.06
CA THR A 57 -3.46 6.64 7.23
C THR A 57 -3.91 8.11 7.23
N LEU A 58 -2.97 9.04 7.02
CA LEU A 58 -3.24 10.47 6.94
C LEU A 58 -4.23 10.79 5.81
N PHE A 59 -4.02 10.19 4.64
CA PHE A 59 -4.92 10.35 3.49
C PHE A 59 -6.35 9.91 3.83
N LEU A 60 -6.51 8.69 4.36
CA LEU A 60 -7.83 8.14 4.70
C LEU A 60 -8.55 8.95 5.78
N ALA A 61 -7.83 9.33 6.84
CA ALA A 61 -8.38 10.11 7.95
C ALA A 61 -8.80 11.53 7.52
N ARG A 62 -7.96 12.23 6.74
CA ARG A 62 -8.24 13.62 6.34
C ARG A 62 -9.23 13.74 5.19
N LYS A 63 -9.09 12.90 4.16
CA LYS A 63 -9.94 13.00 2.98
C LYS A 63 -11.36 12.50 3.25
N TYR A 64 -11.48 11.41 4.00
CA TYR A 64 -12.75 10.72 4.19
C TYR A 64 -13.32 10.82 5.62
N GLY A 65 -12.55 11.28 6.59
CA GLY A 65 -12.97 11.26 7.99
C GLY A 65 -13.13 9.85 8.57
N ALA A 66 -12.46 8.86 7.98
CA ALA A 66 -12.49 7.47 8.42
C ALA A 66 -11.80 7.29 9.78
N GLU A 67 -12.22 6.28 10.55
CA GLU A 67 -11.52 5.77 11.71
C GLU A 67 -10.50 4.73 11.24
N VAL A 68 -9.20 5.07 11.31
CA VAL A 68 -8.14 4.27 10.71
C VAL A 68 -7.31 3.57 11.79
N PHE A 69 -7.27 2.24 11.74
CA PHE A 69 -6.39 1.40 12.55
C PHE A 69 -5.10 1.20 11.75
N ALA A 70 -4.09 1.99 12.11
CA ALA A 70 -2.79 2.06 11.43
C ALA A 70 -1.87 0.97 11.96
N ALA A 71 -1.86 -0.18 11.29
CA ALA A 71 -1.16 -1.38 11.73
C ALA A 71 0.16 -1.53 10.99
N ASP A 72 1.25 -1.69 11.74
CA ASP A 72 2.58 -1.93 11.19
C ASP A 72 3.39 -2.87 12.07
N LEU A 73 4.36 -3.59 11.46
CA LEU A 73 5.27 -4.47 12.16
C LEU A 73 6.58 -3.75 12.54
N TRP A 74 7.08 -2.89 11.65
CA TRP A 74 8.41 -2.29 11.75
C TRP A 74 8.39 -0.92 12.40
N ILE A 75 7.32 -0.15 12.19
CA ILE A 75 7.20 1.20 12.72
C ILE A 75 6.50 1.16 14.09
N SER A 76 7.15 1.77 15.08
CA SER A 76 6.60 1.82 16.44
C SER A 76 5.24 2.53 16.48
N PRO A 77 4.21 1.94 17.13
CA PRO A 77 2.94 2.62 17.33
C PRO A 77 3.07 3.90 18.16
N THR A 78 4.05 4.00 19.06
CA THR A 78 4.33 5.22 19.82
C THR A 78 4.82 6.34 18.92
N GLU A 79 5.73 6.04 17.96
CA GLU A 79 6.21 7.03 16.99
C GLU A 79 5.09 7.48 16.05
N ASN A 80 4.26 6.55 15.58
CA ASN A 80 3.10 6.89 14.76
C ASN A 80 2.07 7.71 15.53
N TYR A 81 1.84 7.42 16.81
CA TYR A 81 0.95 8.24 17.64
C TYR A 81 1.41 9.70 17.71
N GLU A 82 2.71 9.94 17.95
CA GLU A 82 3.25 11.30 17.98
C GLU A 82 3.16 11.99 16.59
N ARG A 83 3.38 11.26 15.50
CA ARG A 83 3.16 11.77 14.13
C ARG A 83 1.69 12.16 13.91
N PHE A 84 0.76 11.28 14.25
CA PHE A 84 -0.68 11.53 14.06
C PHE A 84 -1.17 12.69 14.90
N LYS A 85 -0.65 12.84 16.10
CA LYS A 85 -0.92 13.98 16.98
C LYS A 85 -0.39 15.28 16.39
N SER A 86 0.84 15.29 15.89
CA SER A 86 1.42 16.47 15.23
C SER A 86 0.64 16.90 13.97
N LEU A 87 -0.02 15.93 13.31
CA LEU A 87 -0.88 16.13 12.15
C LEU A 87 -2.34 16.44 12.50
N GLY A 88 -2.72 16.39 13.78
CA GLY A 88 -4.11 16.60 14.23
C GLY A 88 -5.10 15.53 13.75
N ILE A 89 -4.64 14.28 13.60
CA ILE A 89 -5.46 13.12 13.22
C ILE A 89 -5.53 12.04 14.29
N ASP A 90 -4.93 12.25 15.45
CA ASP A 90 -4.88 11.30 16.58
C ASP A 90 -6.28 10.91 17.12
N GLY A 91 -7.30 11.72 16.87
CA GLY A 91 -8.69 11.37 17.14
C GLY A 91 -9.33 10.42 16.13
N LYS A 92 -8.67 10.12 15.00
CA LYS A 92 -9.16 9.26 13.92
C LYS A 92 -8.18 8.15 13.55
N ALA A 93 -6.90 8.29 13.85
CA ALA A 93 -5.83 7.34 13.54
C ALA A 93 -5.32 6.65 14.79
N ILE A 94 -5.47 5.33 14.85
CA ILE A 94 -5.15 4.48 16.00
C ILE A 94 -3.96 3.59 15.60
N PRO A 95 -2.73 3.87 16.05
CA PRO A 95 -1.59 3.05 15.69
C PRO A 95 -1.56 1.74 16.48
N VAL A 96 -1.24 0.64 15.79
CA VAL A 96 -1.21 -0.72 16.37
C VAL A 96 0.03 -1.47 15.86
N SER A 97 0.75 -2.16 16.76
CA SER A 97 1.82 -3.07 16.33
C SER A 97 1.23 -4.42 15.97
N VAL A 98 1.43 -4.87 14.72
CA VAL A 98 0.84 -6.11 14.19
C VAL A 98 1.82 -6.83 13.28
N ASP A 99 1.97 -8.13 13.50
CA ASP A 99 2.53 -9.07 12.54
C ASP A 99 1.36 -9.79 11.84
N ALA A 100 1.07 -9.39 10.60
CA ALA A 100 -0.05 -9.94 9.84
C ALA A 100 0.04 -11.46 9.63
N THR A 101 1.25 -12.02 9.64
CA THR A 101 1.49 -13.47 9.46
C THR A 101 1.10 -14.30 10.69
N LYS A 102 0.93 -13.63 11.85
CA LYS A 102 0.52 -14.28 13.12
C LYS A 102 -0.96 -14.05 13.45
N GLY A 103 -1.70 -13.39 12.54
CA GLY A 103 -3.10 -13.04 12.72
C GLY A 103 -3.30 -11.63 13.28
N LEU A 104 -4.52 -11.14 13.14
CA LEU A 104 -4.88 -9.78 13.53
C LEU A 104 -5.61 -9.77 14.88
N PRO A 105 -5.30 -8.84 15.80
CA PRO A 105 -5.89 -8.79 17.15
C PRO A 105 -7.25 -8.06 17.15
N PHE A 106 -8.11 -8.38 16.19
CA PHE A 106 -9.42 -7.75 16.02
C PHE A 106 -10.55 -8.76 15.98
N ALA A 107 -11.77 -8.32 16.25
CA ALA A 107 -12.96 -9.14 16.12
C ALA A 107 -13.31 -9.38 14.64
N ASN A 108 -13.99 -10.51 14.35
CA ASN A 108 -14.51 -10.78 13.03
C ASN A 108 -15.53 -9.71 12.59
N GLY A 109 -15.50 -9.33 11.32
CA GLY A 109 -16.38 -8.31 10.76
C GLY A 109 -16.21 -6.92 11.39
N PHE A 110 -15.00 -6.61 11.87
CA PHE A 110 -14.75 -5.34 12.55
C PHE A 110 -14.57 -4.18 11.58
N PHE A 111 -13.89 -4.43 10.44
CA PHE A 111 -13.55 -3.40 9.46
C PHE A 111 -14.53 -3.33 8.30
N ASP A 112 -14.79 -2.13 7.83
CA ASP A 112 -15.51 -1.89 6.58
C ASP A 112 -14.57 -2.14 5.39
N ILE A 113 -13.29 -1.77 5.53
CA ILE A 113 -12.25 -1.93 4.51
C ILE A 113 -10.95 -2.36 5.18
N LEU A 114 -10.24 -3.32 4.58
CA LEU A 114 -8.82 -3.54 4.76
C LEU A 114 -8.10 -2.86 3.59
N PHE A 115 -7.19 -1.96 3.91
CA PHE A 115 -6.43 -1.15 2.96
C PHE A 115 -4.94 -1.42 3.19
N SER A 116 -4.15 -1.57 2.14
CA SER A 116 -2.70 -1.77 2.28
C SER A 116 -1.97 -1.16 1.08
N ILE A 117 -0.99 -0.32 1.37
CA ILE A 117 -0.20 0.37 0.36
C ILE A 117 1.27 0.00 0.56
N ASP A 118 1.90 -0.49 -0.51
CA ASP A 118 3.34 -0.79 -0.57
C ASP A 118 3.85 -1.72 0.55
N ALA A 119 2.98 -2.64 1.01
CA ALA A 119 3.30 -3.52 2.13
C ALA A 119 2.90 -4.98 1.91
N TYR A 120 1.75 -5.25 1.30
CA TYR A 120 1.19 -6.60 1.20
C TYR A 120 2.11 -7.59 0.48
N HIS A 121 2.93 -7.15 -0.48
CA HIS A 121 3.87 -7.99 -1.22
C HIS A 121 4.94 -8.67 -0.35
N TYR A 122 5.23 -8.13 0.83
CA TYR A 122 6.19 -8.75 1.76
C TYR A 122 5.66 -10.02 2.43
N PHE A 123 4.34 -10.17 2.57
CA PHE A 123 3.70 -11.27 3.30
C PHE A 123 2.51 -11.91 2.59
N GLY A 124 2.03 -11.32 1.49
CA GLY A 124 0.82 -11.72 0.77
C GLY A 124 1.04 -12.78 -0.30
N ASP A 125 2.23 -13.31 -0.46
CA ASP A 125 2.68 -14.17 -1.55
C ASP A 125 2.24 -15.65 -1.40
N THR A 126 1.32 -15.96 -0.49
CA THR A 126 0.78 -17.30 -0.27
C THR A 126 -0.74 -17.36 -0.45
N LYS A 127 -1.25 -18.56 -0.81
CA LYS A 127 -2.70 -18.78 -0.99
C LYS A 127 -3.49 -18.65 0.32
N GLU A 128 -2.84 -18.75 1.45
CA GLU A 128 -3.44 -18.70 2.79
C GLU A 128 -3.64 -17.27 3.29
N MET A 129 -2.85 -16.32 2.78
CA MET A 129 -2.85 -14.96 3.34
C MET A 129 -4.16 -14.23 3.09
N LEU A 130 -4.65 -14.16 1.86
CA LEU A 130 -5.94 -13.49 1.59
C LEU A 130 -7.10 -14.12 2.39
N PRO A 131 -7.28 -15.46 2.41
CA PRO A 131 -8.29 -16.12 3.27
C PRO A 131 -8.15 -15.78 4.76
N SER A 132 -6.93 -15.58 5.27
CA SER A 132 -6.70 -15.26 6.67
C SER A 132 -7.16 -13.86 7.07
N LEU A 133 -7.26 -12.93 6.10
CA LEU A 133 -7.67 -11.54 6.30
C LEU A 133 -9.19 -11.35 6.18
N ILE A 134 -9.87 -12.19 5.37
CA ILE A 134 -11.31 -12.11 5.12
C ILE A 134 -12.15 -12.02 6.39
N PRO A 135 -11.91 -12.83 7.45
CA PRO A 135 -12.75 -12.81 8.64
C PRO A 135 -12.85 -11.46 9.35
N PHE A 136 -11.84 -10.60 9.22
CA PHE A 136 -11.82 -9.30 9.90
C PHE A 136 -12.60 -8.21 9.18
N VAL A 137 -12.94 -8.43 7.91
CA VAL A 137 -13.71 -7.50 7.09
C VAL A 137 -15.19 -7.90 7.10
N LYS A 138 -16.06 -6.91 7.21
CA LYS A 138 -17.51 -7.12 7.15
C LYS A 138 -17.92 -7.74 5.82
N LYS A 139 -18.98 -8.54 5.83
CA LYS A 139 -19.67 -8.95 4.60
C LYS A 139 -20.11 -7.70 3.81
N GLY A 140 -19.76 -7.64 2.52
CA GLY A 140 -19.95 -6.48 1.65
C GLY A 140 -18.85 -5.42 1.74
N GLY A 141 -17.89 -5.57 2.67
CA GLY A 141 -16.70 -4.74 2.78
C GLY A 141 -15.62 -5.12 1.76
N TYR A 142 -14.50 -4.39 1.75
CA TYR A 142 -13.47 -4.55 0.74
C TYR A 142 -12.10 -4.87 1.34
N ILE A 143 -11.32 -5.65 0.60
CA ILE A 143 -9.86 -5.78 0.76
C ILE A 143 -9.26 -5.11 -0.47
N ALA A 144 -8.51 -4.03 -0.25
CA ALA A 144 -7.96 -3.17 -1.29
C ALA A 144 -6.46 -2.97 -1.05
N ILE A 145 -5.66 -3.40 -2.00
CA ILE A 145 -4.21 -3.48 -1.93
C ILE A 145 -3.60 -2.73 -3.12
N ALA A 146 -2.54 -1.97 -2.89
CA ALA A 146 -1.70 -1.42 -3.95
C ALA A 146 -0.23 -1.68 -3.64
N ILE A 147 0.51 -2.23 -4.58
CA ILE A 147 1.88 -2.73 -4.40
C ILE A 147 2.74 -2.51 -5.64
N PRO A 148 4.08 -2.46 -5.48
CA PRO A 148 5.00 -2.61 -6.61
C PRO A 148 4.82 -3.96 -7.31
N GLY A 149 4.96 -3.97 -8.62
CA GLY A 149 4.82 -5.16 -9.43
C GLY A 149 5.68 -5.13 -10.69
N LEU A 150 5.58 -6.22 -11.44
CA LEU A 150 6.20 -6.39 -12.76
C LEU A 150 5.16 -6.35 -13.87
N LYS A 151 5.55 -5.83 -15.02
CA LYS A 151 4.76 -5.95 -16.24
C LYS A 151 4.67 -7.40 -16.74
N TYR A 152 5.69 -8.22 -16.45
CA TYR A 152 5.75 -9.66 -16.74
C TYR A 152 6.80 -10.35 -15.88
N GLU A 153 6.59 -11.64 -15.59
CA GLU A 153 7.55 -12.46 -14.84
C GLU A 153 8.83 -12.69 -15.65
N PHE A 154 9.98 -12.58 -15.01
CA PHE A 154 11.26 -12.88 -15.66
C PHE A 154 11.50 -14.39 -15.88
N GLY A 155 10.79 -15.26 -15.16
CA GLY A 155 10.83 -16.71 -15.38
C GLY A 155 12.22 -17.32 -15.29
N GLY A 156 13.11 -16.77 -14.47
CA GLY A 156 14.52 -17.16 -14.37
C GLY A 156 15.45 -16.49 -15.39
N ASN A 157 14.93 -15.73 -16.35
CA ASN A 157 15.69 -14.97 -17.33
C ASN A 157 15.71 -13.48 -16.98
N VAL A 158 16.35 -13.15 -15.87
CA VAL A 158 16.50 -11.75 -15.41
C VAL A 158 17.30 -10.97 -16.45
N PRO A 159 16.79 -9.80 -16.97
CA PRO A 159 17.52 -8.92 -17.86
C PRO A 159 18.89 -8.53 -17.28
N ASP A 160 19.91 -8.42 -18.13
CA ASP A 160 21.28 -8.20 -17.68
C ASP A 160 21.42 -6.92 -16.84
N GLU A 161 20.71 -5.86 -17.21
CA GLU A 161 20.68 -4.60 -16.49
C GLU A 161 20.02 -4.68 -15.12
N MET A 162 19.12 -5.67 -14.91
CA MET A 162 18.41 -5.86 -13.65
C MET A 162 19.13 -6.82 -12.69
N LYS A 163 20.05 -7.65 -13.18
CA LYS A 163 20.75 -8.65 -12.35
C LYS A 163 21.38 -8.10 -11.08
N PRO A 164 22.02 -6.90 -11.07
CA PRO A 164 22.61 -6.34 -9.85
C PRO A 164 21.61 -6.07 -8.73
N PHE A 165 20.32 -5.84 -9.08
CA PHE A 165 19.23 -5.46 -8.18
C PHE A 165 18.28 -6.63 -7.89
N TRP A 166 18.45 -7.77 -8.55
CA TRP A 166 17.52 -8.89 -8.52
C TRP A 166 18.04 -10.03 -7.65
N ASN A 167 17.70 -10.00 -6.37
CA ASN A 167 17.98 -11.06 -5.41
C ASN A 167 16.74 -11.94 -5.15
N ASP A 168 16.87 -12.97 -4.33
CA ASP A 168 15.79 -13.91 -4.02
C ASP A 168 14.59 -13.24 -3.32
N GLU A 169 14.83 -12.20 -2.51
CA GLU A 169 13.76 -11.46 -1.83
C GLU A 169 12.96 -10.63 -2.83
N VAL A 170 13.62 -9.86 -3.70
CA VAL A 170 12.98 -9.08 -4.76
C VAL A 170 12.20 -10.01 -5.70
N ALA A 171 12.81 -11.13 -6.10
CA ALA A 171 12.17 -12.12 -6.97
C ALA A 171 10.91 -12.75 -6.33
N ARG A 172 10.85 -12.83 -5.00
CA ARG A 172 9.69 -13.34 -4.26
C ARG A 172 8.59 -12.28 -4.11
N THR A 173 8.97 -11.04 -3.79
CA THR A 173 8.05 -9.98 -3.38
C THR A 173 7.51 -9.17 -4.55
N ILE A 174 8.29 -8.96 -5.62
CA ILE A 174 7.88 -8.17 -6.79
C ILE A 174 7.42 -9.10 -7.91
N ARG A 175 6.11 -9.23 -8.06
CA ARG A 175 5.45 -10.19 -8.96
C ARG A 175 4.58 -9.47 -9.97
N SER A 176 4.32 -10.12 -11.10
CA SER A 176 3.48 -9.55 -12.14
C SER A 176 2.00 -9.49 -11.75
N LEU A 177 1.26 -8.65 -12.47
CA LEU A 177 -0.20 -8.56 -12.38
C LEU A 177 -0.86 -9.93 -12.59
N ASP A 178 -0.42 -10.70 -13.59
CA ASP A 178 -0.98 -12.02 -13.90
C ASP A 178 -0.72 -13.01 -12.75
N TRP A 179 0.47 -12.94 -12.14
CA TRP A 179 0.80 -13.78 -10.98
C TRP A 179 -0.14 -13.49 -9.79
N TRP A 180 -0.38 -12.22 -9.48
CA TRP A 180 -1.30 -11.84 -8.41
C TRP A 180 -2.74 -12.24 -8.72
N LYS A 181 -3.15 -12.12 -9.99
CA LYS A 181 -4.47 -12.56 -10.45
C LYS A 181 -4.65 -14.05 -10.27
N ASP A 182 -3.66 -14.86 -10.67
CA ASP A 182 -3.71 -16.32 -10.49
C ASP A 182 -3.73 -16.73 -9.01
N LEU A 183 -3.06 -15.95 -8.14
CA LEU A 183 -3.08 -16.19 -6.70
C LEU A 183 -4.46 -15.93 -6.08
N TRP A 184 -5.16 -14.86 -6.52
CA TRP A 184 -6.39 -14.36 -5.89
C TRP A 184 -7.69 -14.89 -6.48
N GLN A 185 -7.71 -15.22 -7.80
CA GLN A 185 -8.95 -15.43 -8.59
C GLN A 185 -9.91 -16.49 -8.03
N ASP A 186 -9.39 -17.53 -7.40
CA ASP A 186 -10.18 -18.66 -6.88
C ASP A 186 -10.32 -18.65 -5.36
N THR A 187 -10.06 -17.51 -4.71
CA THR A 187 -10.14 -17.41 -3.25
C THR A 187 -11.60 -17.45 -2.78
N PRO A 188 -12.00 -18.44 -1.96
CA PRO A 188 -13.37 -18.52 -1.43
C PRO A 188 -13.67 -17.34 -0.49
N GLY A 189 -14.92 -16.85 -0.52
CA GLY A 189 -15.42 -15.81 0.39
C GLY A 189 -15.15 -14.39 -0.10
N VAL A 190 -14.61 -14.23 -1.29
CA VAL A 190 -14.48 -12.92 -1.96
C VAL A 190 -14.95 -12.96 -3.41
N GLU A 191 -15.37 -11.82 -3.90
CA GLU A 191 -15.57 -11.51 -5.31
C GLU A 191 -14.45 -10.56 -5.74
N ILE A 192 -13.67 -10.93 -6.76
CA ILE A 192 -12.64 -10.05 -7.32
C ILE A 192 -13.32 -8.92 -8.09
N ILE A 193 -13.09 -7.69 -7.68
CA ILE A 193 -13.67 -6.49 -8.29
C ILE A 193 -12.74 -5.91 -9.35
N ASP A 194 -11.44 -5.81 -9.03
CA ASP A 194 -10.43 -5.28 -9.95
C ASP A 194 -9.04 -5.83 -9.62
N ILE A 195 -8.30 -6.16 -10.63
CA ILE A 195 -6.85 -6.42 -10.57
C ILE A 195 -6.26 -5.78 -11.82
N SER A 196 -5.58 -4.66 -11.65
CA SER A 196 -5.10 -3.84 -12.76
C SER A 196 -3.82 -3.09 -12.42
N GLU A 197 -3.18 -2.54 -13.46
CA GLU A 197 -2.06 -1.61 -13.28
C GLU A 197 -2.57 -0.24 -12.87
N MET A 198 -1.79 0.45 -12.03
CA MET A 198 -2.11 1.80 -11.57
C MET A 198 -1.55 2.87 -12.51
N ALA A 199 -2.36 3.87 -12.82
CA ALA A 199 -1.96 4.99 -13.67
C ALA A 199 -0.95 5.94 -13.00
N CYS A 200 -0.95 6.03 -11.67
CA CYS A 200 -0.04 6.89 -10.91
C CYS A 200 1.39 6.35 -10.83
N CYS A 201 1.69 5.17 -11.38
CA CYS A 201 2.98 4.49 -11.22
C CYS A 201 4.18 5.43 -11.45
N LYS A 202 4.25 6.05 -12.63
CA LYS A 202 5.38 6.93 -12.96
C LYS A 202 5.49 8.11 -11.96
N GLN A 203 4.37 8.75 -11.65
CA GLN A 203 4.39 9.93 -10.76
C GLN A 203 4.78 9.53 -9.33
N ALA A 204 4.26 8.42 -8.82
CA ALA A 204 4.57 7.94 -7.47
C ALA A 204 6.06 7.61 -7.32
N TRP A 205 6.67 6.98 -8.34
CA TRP A 205 8.10 6.70 -8.37
C TRP A 205 8.94 7.97 -8.52
N ASP A 206 8.60 8.88 -9.45
CA ASP A 206 9.33 10.15 -9.64
C ASP A 206 9.39 10.97 -8.33
N GLU A 207 8.28 11.03 -7.58
CA GLU A 207 8.21 11.74 -6.31
C GLU A 207 9.03 11.06 -5.20
N TRP A 208 9.10 9.73 -5.19
CA TRP A 208 9.95 8.97 -4.29
C TRP A 208 11.44 9.21 -4.57
N LEU A 209 11.87 9.03 -5.81
CA LEU A 209 13.27 9.21 -6.22
C LEU A 209 13.78 10.64 -6.06
N ALA A 210 12.87 11.63 -6.04
CA ALA A 210 13.20 13.03 -5.75
C ALA A 210 13.25 13.34 -4.24
N SER A 211 12.98 12.36 -3.37
CA SER A 211 13.03 12.56 -1.91
C SER A 211 14.49 12.49 -1.40
N PRO A 212 14.82 13.16 -0.29
CA PRO A 212 16.14 13.06 0.32
C PRO A 212 16.32 11.78 1.16
N ASN A 213 15.38 10.84 1.08
CA ASN A 213 15.43 9.61 1.86
C ASN A 213 16.60 8.73 1.39
N PRO A 214 17.46 8.22 2.29
CA PRO A 214 18.59 7.37 1.90
C PRO A 214 18.20 6.14 1.08
N TYR A 215 17.07 5.51 1.37
CA TYR A 215 16.57 4.35 0.61
C TYR A 215 16.15 4.74 -0.82
N ALA A 216 15.63 5.96 -1.03
CA ALA A 216 15.32 6.44 -2.37
C ALA A 216 16.59 6.58 -3.23
N VAL A 217 17.71 6.94 -2.61
CA VAL A 217 19.02 7.03 -3.30
C VAL A 217 19.47 5.65 -3.77
N GLU A 218 19.24 4.59 -2.99
CA GLU A 218 19.56 3.21 -3.38
C GLU A 218 18.69 2.74 -4.56
N ASP A 219 17.44 3.20 -4.64
CA ASP A 219 16.53 2.85 -5.72
C ASP A 219 16.82 3.56 -7.05
N ILE A 220 17.56 4.68 -7.05
CA ILE A 220 17.85 5.47 -8.28
C ILE A 220 18.51 4.61 -9.34
N GLU A 221 19.60 3.91 -9.00
CA GLU A 221 20.35 3.09 -9.96
C GLU A 221 19.49 1.96 -10.55
N MET A 222 18.66 1.33 -9.72
CA MET A 222 17.72 0.30 -10.15
C MET A 222 16.69 0.87 -11.13
N MET A 223 16.10 2.02 -10.80
CA MET A 223 15.06 2.64 -11.62
C MET A 223 15.61 3.23 -12.92
N GLU A 224 16.86 3.70 -12.94
CA GLU A 224 17.57 4.08 -14.16
C GLU A 224 17.83 2.87 -15.06
N ALA A 225 18.24 1.74 -14.50
CA ALA A 225 18.50 0.50 -15.24
C ALA A 225 17.20 -0.09 -15.82
N GLU A 226 16.10 -0.09 -15.05
CA GLU A 226 14.82 -0.59 -15.51
C GLU A 226 14.21 0.28 -16.64
N GLY A 227 14.42 1.61 -16.57
CA GLY A 227 14.11 2.56 -17.65
C GLY A 227 12.65 2.55 -18.12
N GLY A 228 11.70 2.28 -17.25
CA GLY A 228 10.27 2.18 -17.56
C GLY A 228 9.86 0.89 -18.30
N LYS A 229 10.73 -0.15 -18.29
CA LYS A 229 10.50 -1.38 -19.08
C LYS A 229 9.80 -2.48 -18.28
N TYR A 230 10.09 -2.61 -16.99
CA TYR A 230 9.79 -3.81 -16.21
C TYR A 230 8.83 -3.59 -15.06
N PHE A 231 8.92 -2.46 -14.36
CA PHE A 231 8.09 -2.19 -13.19
C PHE A 231 6.76 -1.52 -13.53
N ASN A 232 5.78 -1.82 -12.71
CA ASN A 232 4.52 -1.13 -12.60
C ASN A 232 4.11 -1.01 -11.12
N LEU A 233 2.95 -0.40 -10.86
CA LEU A 233 2.21 -0.55 -9.61
C LEU A 233 0.94 -1.31 -9.92
N VAL A 234 0.57 -2.25 -9.05
CA VAL A 234 -0.59 -3.12 -9.21
C VAL A 234 -1.59 -2.84 -8.10
N GLN A 235 -2.86 -2.71 -8.46
CA GLN A 235 -3.95 -2.72 -7.49
C GLN A 235 -4.74 -4.02 -7.54
N LEU A 236 -5.17 -4.48 -6.35
CA LEU A 236 -5.93 -5.70 -6.12
C LEU A 236 -7.12 -5.34 -5.24
N ILE A 237 -8.34 -5.50 -5.74
CA ILE A 237 -9.57 -5.16 -5.02
C ILE A 237 -10.49 -6.36 -5.01
N ALA A 238 -10.83 -6.82 -3.80
CA ALA A 238 -11.79 -7.88 -3.57
C ALA A 238 -12.89 -7.43 -2.61
N LYS A 239 -14.11 -7.89 -2.85
CA LYS A 239 -15.27 -7.67 -1.99
C LYS A 239 -15.59 -8.94 -1.21
N VAL A 240 -15.77 -8.82 0.10
CA VAL A 240 -16.14 -9.95 0.96
C VAL A 240 -17.63 -10.29 0.77
N ILE A 241 -17.96 -11.58 0.48
CA ILE A 241 -19.29 -12.06 0.15
C ILE A 241 -19.92 -12.95 1.23
#